data_b8f7cd259e2fc2cfbb7c7dd35ff351f4
#
_entry.id   b8f7cd259e2fc2cfbb7c7dd35ff351f4
#
_cell.length_a   1.000
_cell.length_b   1.000
_cell.length_c   1.000
_cell.angle_alpha   90.00
_cell.angle_beta   90.00
_cell.angle_gamma   90.00
#
_symmetry.space_group_name_H-M   'P 1'
#
loop_
_entity.id
_entity.type
_entity.pdbx_description
1 polymer ?
#
loop_
_entity_poly.entity_id
_entity_poly.type
_entity_poly.pdbx_seq_one_letter_code
_entity_poly.pdbx_strand_id
1 'polypeptide(L)'
;MFNFIKKRASSKSESPQQQAARDSAVDQVLLNYHLGNSSLATMVTGLERDGDELTLDLRLPQDSDPETIQQELGNLLHPHGIRVIHMNVRLPAPAKGTGSSLPKAMPKTTNAMEKQAKPSANTNSSNQSEPPITKAAPTQASLTAHPRIRHIIVVASGKGGVGKSTTTVNIALALQKLGNRVGVLDADIYGPSMPTMLGVNKVKPELENEQFVPIEAHGLAMLSIGSLLDSDNTPVAWRGPKATGALMQLYNQTNWPQLDYLVIDMPPGTGDIQLTLAQRIPVTGAVIVTTPQHIALLDAQKGIEMFNKTNIPVLGVVENMALHTCSNCNHTEAIFGTGGGEKIAEQYHVPLLGQLPLASGIRAQVDKGEPSVLADDEFAPYYLSIAKNIEANINKFAKPVDDKRIF
;
A
#
# COMPACT_ATOMS: atom_id res chain seq x y z
N MET A 1 7.18 32.78 -26.24
CA MET A 1 5.75 32.42 -26.28
C MET A 1 5.65 30.90 -26.12
N PHE A 2 5.32 30.44 -24.94
CA PHE A 2 5.24 29.02 -24.66
C PHE A 2 3.86 28.50 -25.04
N ASN A 3 3.78 27.69 -26.10
CA ASN A 3 2.55 27.08 -26.63
C ASN A 3 2.36 25.66 -26.04
N PHE A 4 2.40 25.49 -24.71
CA PHE A 4 2.33 24.17 -24.04
C PHE A 4 1.06 23.95 -23.21
N ILE A 5 0.07 24.83 -23.25
CA ILE A 5 -1.14 24.66 -22.47
C ILE A 5 -2.08 23.69 -23.20
N LYS A 6 -2.17 22.43 -22.73
CA LYS A 6 -3.26 21.53 -23.13
C LYS A 6 -4.55 21.95 -22.44
N LYS A 7 -5.50 22.49 -23.21
CA LYS A 7 -6.83 22.88 -22.71
C LYS A 7 -7.68 21.63 -22.49
N ARG A 8 -8.06 21.34 -21.25
CA ARG A 8 -9.24 20.54 -20.94
C ARG A 8 -10.44 21.48 -20.78
N ALA A 9 -11.59 21.10 -21.30
CA ALA A 9 -12.81 21.91 -21.22
C ALA A 9 -13.26 22.04 -19.76
N SER A 10 -13.25 23.25 -19.21
CA SER A 10 -13.68 23.55 -17.84
C SER A 10 -15.21 23.61 -17.74
N SER A 11 -15.75 23.13 -16.64
CA SER A 11 -17.21 23.08 -16.36
C SER A 11 -17.79 24.37 -15.76
N LYS A 12 -17.07 25.49 -15.74
CA LYS A 12 -17.58 26.81 -15.31
C LYS A 12 -17.25 27.87 -16.36
N SER A 13 -18.27 28.66 -16.71
CA SER A 13 -18.27 29.70 -17.76
C SER A 13 -17.40 30.91 -17.37
N GLU A 14 -16.11 30.83 -17.60
CA GLU A 14 -15.22 32.00 -17.67
C GLU A 14 -15.18 32.52 -19.09
N SER A 15 -15.11 33.85 -19.27
CA SER A 15 -14.96 34.41 -20.59
C SER A 15 -13.55 34.13 -21.15
N PRO A 16 -13.40 33.91 -22.48
CA PRO A 16 -12.10 33.63 -23.10
C PRO A 16 -11.02 34.70 -22.80
N GLN A 17 -11.41 35.93 -22.56
CA GLN A 17 -10.53 37.04 -22.21
C GLN A 17 -10.01 36.94 -20.78
N GLN A 18 -10.84 36.52 -19.82
CA GLN A 18 -10.40 36.30 -18.42
C GLN A 18 -9.45 35.12 -18.31
N GLN A 19 -9.70 34.07 -19.08
CA GLN A 19 -8.83 32.90 -19.13
C GLN A 19 -7.45 33.23 -19.71
N ALA A 20 -7.40 34.00 -20.81
CA ALA A 20 -6.13 34.43 -21.40
C ALA A 20 -5.30 35.37 -20.51
N ALA A 21 -5.97 36.23 -19.72
CA ALA A 21 -5.29 37.12 -18.77
C ALA A 21 -4.65 36.33 -17.61
N ARG A 22 -5.34 35.30 -17.10
CA ARG A 22 -4.81 34.42 -16.04
C ARG A 22 -3.70 33.52 -16.55
N ASP A 23 -3.78 32.97 -17.75
CA ASP A 23 -2.72 32.18 -18.37
C ASP A 23 -1.44 33.03 -18.54
N SER A 24 -1.57 34.29 -18.95
CA SER A 24 -0.46 35.24 -19.01
C SER A 24 0.14 35.57 -17.65
N ALA A 25 -0.66 35.66 -16.60
CA ALA A 25 -0.17 35.89 -15.24
C ALA A 25 0.60 34.69 -14.69
N VAL A 26 0.15 33.46 -14.94
CA VAL A 26 0.87 32.24 -14.59
C VAL A 26 2.23 32.20 -15.26
N ASP A 27 2.28 32.46 -16.58
CA ASP A 27 3.54 32.50 -17.33
C ASP A 27 4.53 33.55 -16.77
N GLN A 28 4.03 34.73 -16.38
CA GLN A 28 4.86 35.78 -15.77
C GLN A 28 5.40 35.38 -14.40
N VAL A 29 4.59 34.76 -13.55
CA VAL A 29 5.05 34.27 -12.24
C VAL A 29 6.13 33.19 -12.42
N LEU A 30 5.95 32.24 -13.34
CA LEU A 30 6.95 31.19 -13.61
C LEU A 30 8.24 31.74 -14.19
N LEU A 31 8.17 32.80 -15.02
CA LEU A 31 9.34 33.48 -15.57
C LEU A 31 10.13 34.25 -14.52
N ASN A 32 9.43 34.88 -13.57
CA ASN A 32 10.03 35.71 -12.53
C ASN A 32 10.48 34.93 -11.30
N TYR A 33 10.02 33.69 -11.12
CA TYR A 33 10.46 32.85 -10.03
C TYR A 33 11.78 32.16 -10.37
N HIS A 34 12.83 32.42 -9.59
CA HIS A 34 14.18 31.94 -9.86
C HIS A 34 14.65 30.96 -8.79
N LEU A 35 15.21 29.82 -9.22
CA LEU A 35 15.97 28.89 -8.38
C LEU A 35 17.46 29.03 -8.76
N GLY A 36 18.20 29.72 -7.91
CA GLY A 36 19.57 30.12 -8.21
C GLY A 36 19.61 31.07 -9.42
N ASN A 37 20.38 30.73 -10.45
CA ASN A 37 20.53 31.54 -11.67
C ASN A 37 19.53 31.22 -12.78
N SER A 38 18.59 30.33 -12.57
CA SER A 38 17.66 29.84 -13.59
C SER A 38 16.21 30.13 -13.22
N SER A 39 15.44 30.64 -14.20
CA SER A 39 14.00 30.83 -14.04
C SER A 39 13.27 29.49 -13.96
N LEU A 40 12.24 29.37 -13.11
CA LEU A 40 11.43 28.16 -12.98
C LEU A 40 10.76 27.80 -14.32
N ALA A 41 10.42 28.77 -15.15
CA ALA A 41 9.86 28.54 -16.48
C ALA A 41 10.75 27.66 -17.39
N THR A 42 12.07 27.66 -17.18
CA THR A 42 13.01 26.81 -17.95
C THR A 42 13.02 25.36 -17.44
N MET A 43 12.47 25.11 -16.26
CA MET A 43 12.40 23.81 -15.60
C MET A 43 11.04 23.15 -15.78
N VAL A 44 10.03 23.88 -16.31
CA VAL A 44 8.69 23.35 -16.60
C VAL A 44 8.75 22.47 -17.84
N THR A 45 8.33 21.20 -17.69
CA THR A 45 8.25 20.23 -18.79
C THR A 45 6.81 19.97 -19.22
N GLY A 46 5.84 20.31 -18.39
CA GLY A 46 4.40 20.26 -18.68
C GLY A 46 3.65 21.24 -17.79
N LEU A 47 2.61 21.86 -18.35
CA LEU A 47 1.71 22.76 -17.64
C LEU A 47 0.29 22.48 -18.09
N GLU A 48 -0.59 22.18 -17.15
CA GLU A 48 -2.01 21.93 -17.39
C GLU A 48 -2.82 22.74 -16.38
N ARG A 49 -3.91 23.38 -16.84
CA ARG A 49 -4.78 24.18 -16.00
C ARG A 49 -6.23 23.75 -16.19
N ASP A 50 -6.93 23.56 -15.06
CA ASP A 50 -8.36 23.30 -15.03
C ASP A 50 -9.03 24.20 -13.97
N GLY A 51 -9.68 25.30 -14.44
CA GLY A 51 -10.34 26.28 -13.57
C GLY A 51 -9.36 27.02 -12.65
N ASP A 52 -9.42 26.75 -11.36
CA ASP A 52 -8.57 27.29 -10.28
C ASP A 52 -7.46 26.33 -9.83
N GLU A 53 -7.30 25.22 -10.55
CA GLU A 53 -6.24 24.24 -10.33
C GLU A 53 -5.14 24.37 -11.41
N LEU A 54 -3.87 24.25 -11.00
CA LEU A 54 -2.71 24.27 -11.86
C LEU A 54 -1.85 23.03 -11.61
N THR A 55 -1.57 22.26 -12.66
CA THR A 55 -0.65 21.13 -12.60
C THR A 55 0.65 21.48 -13.34
N LEU A 56 1.78 21.35 -12.65
CA LEU A 56 3.13 21.63 -13.16
C LEU A 56 3.98 20.37 -13.13
N ASP A 57 4.53 19.99 -14.29
CA ASP A 57 5.59 19.00 -14.39
C ASP A 57 6.94 19.70 -14.42
N LEU A 58 7.79 19.48 -13.41
CA LEU A 58 9.05 20.20 -13.21
C LEU A 58 10.26 19.26 -13.22
N ARG A 59 11.37 19.74 -13.78
CA ARG A 59 12.69 19.14 -13.57
C ARG A 59 13.51 20.10 -12.68
N LEU A 60 13.60 19.77 -11.40
CA LEU A 60 14.31 20.59 -10.43
C LEU A 60 15.77 20.11 -10.23
N PRO A 61 16.71 20.99 -9.87
CA PRO A 61 18.03 20.64 -9.37
C PRO A 61 17.95 19.72 -8.15
N GLN A 62 19.03 18.96 -7.89
CA GLN A 62 19.06 17.95 -6.82
C GLN A 62 18.89 18.53 -5.41
N ASP A 63 19.30 19.78 -5.20
CA ASP A 63 19.25 20.46 -3.90
C ASP A 63 17.99 21.33 -3.73
N SER A 64 16.99 21.19 -4.60
CA SER A 64 15.75 21.96 -4.51
C SER A 64 14.78 21.31 -3.53
N ASP A 65 14.09 22.16 -2.75
CA ASP A 65 13.00 21.74 -1.89
C ASP A 65 11.64 21.97 -2.59
N PRO A 66 10.99 20.89 -3.10
CA PRO A 66 9.73 21.03 -3.82
C PRO A 66 8.58 21.58 -2.97
N GLU A 67 8.60 21.37 -1.66
CA GLU A 67 7.53 21.80 -0.77
C GLU A 67 7.55 23.33 -0.58
N THR A 68 8.73 23.87 -0.36
CA THR A 68 8.91 25.33 -0.28
C THR A 68 8.53 26.01 -1.59
N ILE A 69 8.94 25.45 -2.74
CA ILE A 69 8.61 25.98 -4.06
C ILE A 69 7.09 25.97 -4.29
N GLN A 70 6.41 24.88 -3.93
CA GLN A 70 4.95 24.77 -4.08
C GLN A 70 4.21 25.80 -3.22
N GLN A 71 4.67 26.03 -2.00
CA GLN A 71 4.07 26.98 -1.07
C GLN A 71 4.26 28.42 -1.53
N GLU A 72 5.45 28.78 -2.00
CA GLU A 72 5.74 30.09 -2.52
C GLU A 72 4.99 30.39 -3.82
N LEU A 73 4.92 29.44 -4.76
CA LEU A 73 4.11 29.55 -5.96
C LEU A 73 2.62 29.67 -5.61
N GLY A 74 2.14 28.96 -4.60
CA GLY A 74 0.78 29.09 -4.11
C GLY A 74 0.46 30.51 -3.69
N ASN A 75 1.34 31.12 -2.90
CA ASN A 75 1.18 32.52 -2.46
C ASN A 75 1.21 33.51 -3.63
N LEU A 76 2.08 33.30 -4.61
CA LEU A 76 2.22 34.18 -5.79
C LEU A 76 1.06 34.04 -6.78
N LEU A 77 0.48 32.85 -6.94
CA LEU A 77 -0.58 32.55 -7.90
C LEU A 77 -2.01 32.69 -7.34
N HIS A 78 -2.16 32.71 -6.01
CA HIS A 78 -3.46 32.89 -5.36
C HIS A 78 -4.17 34.22 -5.76
N PRO A 79 -3.48 35.38 -5.86
CA PRO A 79 -4.11 36.62 -6.35
C PRO A 79 -4.61 36.53 -7.78
N HIS A 80 -4.04 35.60 -8.58
CA HIS A 80 -4.42 35.37 -9.98
C HIS A 80 -5.49 34.28 -10.13
N GLY A 81 -6.09 33.83 -9.02
CA GLY A 81 -7.22 32.92 -9.01
C GLY A 81 -6.84 31.45 -9.15
N ILE A 82 -5.58 31.09 -8.93
CA ILE A 82 -5.13 29.70 -8.74
C ILE A 82 -5.17 29.38 -7.26
N ARG A 83 -5.95 28.37 -6.88
CA ARG A 83 -6.15 27.96 -5.49
C ARG A 83 -5.41 26.67 -5.15
N VAL A 84 -5.25 25.79 -6.13
CA VAL A 84 -4.62 24.49 -5.95
C VAL A 84 -3.48 24.35 -6.98
N ILE A 85 -2.28 23.97 -6.51
CA ILE A 85 -1.14 23.70 -7.36
C ILE A 85 -0.68 22.27 -7.10
N HIS A 86 -0.71 21.47 -8.16
CA HIS A 86 -0.14 20.13 -8.21
C HIS A 86 1.23 20.19 -8.88
N MET A 87 2.28 19.72 -8.19
CA MET A 87 3.61 19.66 -8.74
C MET A 87 4.11 18.23 -8.87
N ASN A 88 4.41 17.82 -10.09
CA ASN A 88 5.09 16.56 -10.40
C ASN A 88 6.57 16.83 -10.62
N VAL A 89 7.42 16.49 -9.64
CA VAL A 89 8.84 16.83 -9.68
C VAL A 89 9.67 15.63 -10.09
N ARG A 90 10.57 15.81 -11.07
CA ARG A 90 11.62 14.87 -11.46
C ARG A 90 12.98 15.44 -11.05
N LEU A 91 13.63 14.78 -10.08
CA LEU A 91 15.01 15.08 -9.71
C LEU A 91 15.97 14.28 -10.62
N PRO A 92 17.13 14.85 -11.00
CA PRO A 92 18.14 14.11 -11.74
C PRO A 92 18.66 12.93 -10.92
N ALA A 93 18.89 11.78 -11.57
CA ALA A 93 19.52 10.63 -10.93
C ALA A 93 20.92 11.03 -10.43
N PRO A 94 21.39 10.56 -9.25
CA PRO A 94 22.72 10.86 -8.78
C PRO A 94 23.76 10.44 -9.84
N ALA A 95 24.65 11.34 -10.18
CA ALA A 95 25.68 11.13 -11.19
C ALA A 95 26.51 9.89 -10.80
N LYS A 96 26.49 8.86 -11.65
CA LYS A 96 27.43 7.75 -11.53
C LYS A 96 28.82 8.33 -11.73
N GLY A 97 29.64 8.28 -10.66
CA GLY A 97 31.04 8.66 -10.74
C GLY A 97 31.74 7.94 -11.90
N THR A 98 32.38 8.69 -12.74
CA THR A 98 33.25 8.21 -13.82
C THR A 98 34.40 7.41 -13.21
N GLY A 99 34.25 6.10 -13.17
CA GLY A 99 35.34 5.17 -12.89
C GLY A 99 36.20 5.01 -14.11
N SER A 100 37.44 5.45 -13.99
CA SER A 100 38.52 5.28 -14.95
C SER A 100 38.84 3.81 -15.18
N SER A 101 39.11 3.52 -16.44
CA SER A 101 39.55 2.29 -17.08
C SER A 101 40.68 1.52 -16.33
N LEU A 102 40.50 0.20 -16.29
CA LEU A 102 41.56 -0.81 -16.02
C LEU A 102 42.63 -0.83 -17.14
N PRO A 103 43.85 -1.18 -16.76
CA PRO A 103 44.58 -2.15 -17.58
C PRO A 103 45.07 -3.38 -16.77
N LYS A 104 45.10 -4.47 -17.51
CA LYS A 104 45.61 -5.82 -17.16
C LYS A 104 47.09 -5.85 -16.83
N ALA A 105 47.43 -6.87 -16.00
CA ALA A 105 48.55 -7.77 -16.04
C ALA A 105 49.39 -7.83 -14.76
N MET A 106 49.42 -9.03 -14.18
CA MET A 106 50.44 -9.56 -13.23
C MET A 106 51.79 -9.66 -13.92
N PRO A 107 52.98 -9.75 -13.22
CA PRO A 107 53.30 -10.94 -12.43
C PRO A 107 54.10 -10.73 -11.13
N LYS A 108 54.07 -11.79 -10.33
CA LYS A 108 54.92 -12.31 -9.26
C LYS A 108 56.31 -11.68 -8.99
N THR A 109 56.72 -11.49 -7.75
CA THR A 109 57.68 -12.29 -6.95
C THR A 109 58.28 -11.50 -5.79
N THR A 110 58.32 -12.19 -4.64
CA THR A 110 59.37 -12.39 -3.62
C THR A 110 59.86 -11.26 -2.70
N ASN A 111 59.68 -11.55 -1.43
CA ASN A 111 60.62 -11.58 -0.29
C ASN A 111 61.28 -10.30 0.25
N ALA A 112 61.11 -10.18 1.53
CA ALA A 112 62.09 -10.15 2.61
C ALA A 112 62.16 -8.89 3.48
N MET A 113 61.84 -9.11 4.71
CA MET A 113 62.60 -8.88 5.95
C MET A 113 62.88 -7.43 6.46
N GLU A 114 62.44 -7.30 7.69
CA GLU A 114 63.15 -6.69 8.86
C GLU A 114 63.32 -5.16 8.90
N LYS A 115 63.05 -4.50 9.97
CA LYS A 115 63.33 -4.48 11.39
C LYS A 115 62.77 -3.23 12.07
N GLN A 116 62.24 -3.47 13.26
CA GLN A 116 62.30 -2.72 14.52
C GLN A 116 62.61 -1.22 14.55
N ALA A 117 61.73 -0.44 15.24
CA ALA A 117 62.05 0.20 16.53
C ALA A 117 60.83 0.99 17.10
N LYS A 118 60.53 0.76 18.37
CA LYS A 118 59.74 1.58 19.33
C LYS A 118 60.70 2.58 20.00
N PRO A 119 60.27 3.47 20.94
CA PRO A 119 58.98 4.07 21.31
C PRO A 119 59.04 5.58 21.62
N SER A 120 57.91 6.26 21.87
CA SER A 120 57.60 7.28 22.94
C SER A 120 56.26 7.91 22.67
N ALA A 121 55.30 7.77 23.44
CA ALA A 121 54.70 8.29 24.64
C ALA A 121 54.03 9.66 24.52
N ASN A 122 52.75 9.65 24.98
CA ASN A 122 51.90 10.72 25.49
C ASN A 122 51.21 11.62 24.46
N THR A 123 49.90 11.88 24.53
CA THR A 123 48.94 12.03 25.64
C THR A 123 47.50 12.08 25.08
N ASN A 124 46.58 11.55 25.85
CA ASN A 124 45.13 11.75 25.93
C ASN A 124 44.44 12.77 25.02
N SER A 125 43.47 12.30 24.23
CA SER A 125 42.14 12.90 24.27
C SER A 125 41.12 11.87 23.79
N SER A 126 40.28 11.43 24.71
CA SER A 126 39.15 10.54 24.50
C SER A 126 38.04 11.29 23.74
N ASN A 127 37.81 10.89 22.51
CA ASN A 127 36.51 11.05 21.85
C ASN A 127 36.12 9.69 21.29
N GLN A 128 35.44 8.91 22.12
CA GLN A 128 34.67 7.75 21.66
C GLN A 128 33.44 8.30 20.93
N SER A 129 33.52 8.40 19.61
CA SER A 129 32.34 8.42 18.78
C SER A 129 31.77 7.01 18.78
N GLU A 130 30.70 6.79 19.55
CA GLU A 130 29.88 5.59 19.45
C GLU A 130 29.44 5.43 17.97
N PRO A 131 29.53 4.21 17.38
CA PRO A 131 28.97 3.98 16.07
C PRO A 131 27.46 4.21 16.15
N PRO A 132 26.82 4.77 15.09
CA PRO A 132 25.39 4.95 15.08
C PRO A 132 24.73 3.59 15.25
N ILE A 133 23.96 3.44 16.32
CA ILE A 133 23.13 2.27 16.58
C ILE A 133 22.01 2.31 15.52
N THR A 134 22.26 1.73 14.37
CA THR A 134 21.19 1.35 13.44
C THR A 134 20.37 0.28 14.14
N LYS A 135 19.28 0.68 14.81
CA LYS A 135 18.30 -0.30 15.29
C LYS A 135 17.82 -1.08 14.07
N ALA A 136 18.23 -2.34 13.99
CA ALA A 136 17.71 -3.25 12.98
C ALA A 136 16.18 -3.22 13.02
N ALA A 137 15.53 -3.18 11.86
CA ALA A 137 14.08 -3.25 11.78
C ALA A 137 13.58 -4.49 12.56
N PRO A 138 12.50 -4.39 13.33
CA PRO A 138 11.97 -5.51 14.07
C PRO A 138 11.63 -6.65 13.10
N THR A 139 12.05 -7.86 13.43
CA THR A 139 11.67 -9.08 12.70
C THR A 139 10.38 -9.65 13.31
N GLN A 140 9.60 -10.41 12.52
CA GLN A 140 8.38 -11.07 13.01
C GLN A 140 8.59 -11.87 14.31
N ALA A 141 9.76 -12.49 14.45
CA ALA A 141 10.12 -13.26 15.64
C ALA A 141 10.27 -12.43 16.93
N SER A 142 10.43 -11.11 16.82
CA SER A 142 10.56 -10.20 17.97
C SER A 142 9.24 -9.48 18.34
N LEU A 143 8.16 -9.70 17.58
CA LEU A 143 6.87 -9.09 17.85
C LEU A 143 6.08 -9.90 18.89
N THR A 144 5.46 -9.19 19.81
CA THR A 144 4.60 -9.81 20.80
C THR A 144 3.24 -10.15 20.18
N ALA A 145 2.78 -11.39 20.35
CA ALA A 145 1.46 -11.81 19.92
C ALA A 145 0.37 -10.98 20.61
N HIS A 146 -0.71 -10.67 19.90
CA HIS A 146 -1.84 -9.95 20.49
C HIS A 146 -2.58 -10.87 21.50
N PRO A 147 -2.89 -10.39 22.71
CA PRO A 147 -3.42 -11.28 23.78
C PRO A 147 -4.79 -11.87 23.47
N ARG A 148 -5.57 -11.25 22.61
CA ARG A 148 -6.93 -11.67 22.27
C ARG A 148 -7.11 -12.17 20.84
N ILE A 149 -6.07 -12.18 20.03
CA ILE A 149 -6.14 -12.59 18.62
C ILE A 149 -5.18 -13.76 18.43
N ARG A 150 -5.73 -14.90 17.99
CA ARG A 150 -4.93 -16.12 17.81
C ARG A 150 -4.11 -16.07 16.51
N HIS A 151 -4.73 -15.72 15.41
CA HIS A 151 -4.11 -15.66 14.09
C HIS A 151 -4.42 -14.33 13.41
N ILE A 152 -3.41 -13.68 12.85
CA ILE A 152 -3.55 -12.48 12.06
C ILE A 152 -3.21 -12.82 10.61
N ILE A 153 -4.19 -12.69 9.73
CA ILE A 153 -4.06 -12.95 8.29
C ILE A 153 -4.11 -11.62 7.57
N VAL A 154 -3.10 -11.32 6.75
CA VAL A 154 -3.15 -10.16 5.87
C VAL A 154 -3.58 -10.59 4.47
N VAL A 155 -4.48 -9.84 3.85
CA VAL A 155 -4.87 -10.01 2.45
C VAL A 155 -4.26 -8.86 1.67
N ALA A 156 -3.41 -9.19 0.73
CA ALA A 156 -2.61 -8.23 -0.03
C ALA A 156 -2.75 -8.44 -1.54
N SER A 157 -2.48 -7.38 -2.28
CA SER A 157 -2.40 -7.43 -3.74
C SER A 157 -1.29 -6.52 -4.24
N GLY A 158 -0.64 -6.90 -5.33
CA GLY A 158 0.42 -6.10 -5.93
C GLY A 158 -0.07 -4.81 -6.60
N LYS A 159 -1.36 -4.73 -6.97
CA LYS A 159 -2.00 -3.55 -7.57
C LYS A 159 -3.44 -3.40 -7.13
N GLY A 160 -4.02 -2.21 -7.32
CA GLY A 160 -5.44 -1.94 -7.13
C GLY A 160 -6.34 -2.58 -8.20
N GLY A 161 -7.61 -2.80 -7.87
CA GLY A 161 -8.62 -3.27 -8.83
C GLY A 161 -8.65 -4.78 -9.08
N VAL A 162 -7.87 -5.59 -8.36
CA VAL A 162 -7.90 -7.06 -8.50
C VAL A 162 -9.00 -7.74 -7.65
N GLY A 163 -9.81 -6.95 -6.93
CA GLY A 163 -10.87 -7.47 -6.06
C GLY A 163 -10.38 -7.91 -4.68
N LYS A 164 -9.27 -7.36 -4.18
CA LYS A 164 -8.70 -7.66 -2.86
C LYS A 164 -9.73 -7.54 -1.74
N SER A 165 -10.35 -6.38 -1.56
CA SER A 165 -11.29 -6.10 -0.47
C SER A 165 -12.56 -6.95 -0.55
N THR A 166 -13.10 -7.19 -1.76
CA THR A 166 -14.21 -8.13 -1.98
C THR A 166 -13.83 -9.55 -1.56
N THR A 167 -12.62 -9.97 -1.89
CA THR A 167 -12.10 -11.29 -1.49
C THR A 167 -11.90 -11.33 0.02
N THR A 168 -11.34 -10.27 0.63
CA THR A 168 -11.09 -10.16 2.07
C THR A 168 -12.37 -10.31 2.88
N VAL A 169 -13.42 -9.55 2.54
CA VAL A 169 -14.69 -9.60 3.29
C VAL A 169 -15.34 -10.97 3.20
N ASN A 170 -15.33 -11.59 2.03
CA ASN A 170 -15.90 -12.93 1.84
C ASN A 170 -15.07 -14.03 2.53
N ILE A 171 -13.72 -13.92 2.57
CA ILE A 171 -12.86 -14.83 3.34
C ILE A 171 -13.19 -14.71 4.84
N ALA A 172 -13.32 -13.48 5.37
CA ALA A 172 -13.66 -13.27 6.76
C ALA A 172 -15.01 -13.89 7.14
N LEU A 173 -16.05 -13.66 6.33
CA LEU A 173 -17.37 -14.29 6.51
C LEU A 173 -17.32 -15.80 6.33
N ALA A 174 -16.51 -16.32 5.41
CA ALA A 174 -16.34 -17.76 5.23
C ALA A 174 -15.66 -18.42 6.44
N LEU A 175 -14.61 -17.81 6.99
CA LEU A 175 -13.98 -18.29 8.24
C LEU A 175 -14.97 -18.26 9.40
N GLN A 176 -15.83 -17.23 9.51
CA GLN A 176 -16.88 -17.16 10.50
C GLN A 176 -17.92 -18.28 10.29
N LYS A 177 -18.36 -18.52 9.06
CA LYS A 177 -19.31 -19.60 8.72
C LYS A 177 -18.77 -21.01 9.03
N LEU A 178 -17.43 -21.14 9.08
CA LEU A 178 -16.74 -22.35 9.55
C LEU A 178 -16.67 -22.47 11.07
N GLY A 179 -17.28 -21.55 11.82
CA GLY A 179 -17.40 -21.59 13.29
C GLY A 179 -16.35 -20.79 14.06
N ASN A 180 -15.56 -19.95 13.37
CA ASN A 180 -14.53 -19.15 14.03
C ASN A 180 -15.06 -17.76 14.44
N ARG A 181 -14.46 -17.18 15.47
CA ARG A 181 -14.64 -15.78 15.86
C ARG A 181 -13.69 -14.93 15.03
N VAL A 182 -14.23 -14.06 14.20
CA VAL A 182 -13.46 -13.33 13.19
C VAL A 182 -13.62 -11.83 13.36
N GLY A 183 -12.49 -11.11 13.29
CA GLY A 183 -12.46 -9.66 13.14
C GLY A 183 -11.91 -9.26 11.77
N VAL A 184 -12.25 -8.05 11.35
CA VAL A 184 -11.77 -7.44 10.10
C VAL A 184 -11.21 -6.06 10.40
N LEU A 185 -9.98 -5.81 9.96
CA LEU A 185 -9.38 -4.48 9.95
C LEU A 185 -9.17 -4.01 8.51
N ASP A 186 -9.90 -2.99 8.12
CA ASP A 186 -9.71 -2.31 6.84
C ASP A 186 -8.55 -1.29 6.97
N ALA A 187 -7.42 -1.64 6.41
CA ALA A 187 -6.20 -0.84 6.42
C ALA A 187 -5.95 -0.11 5.10
N ASP A 188 -6.88 -0.16 4.13
CA ASP A 188 -6.78 0.57 2.87
C ASP A 188 -7.18 2.04 3.06
N ILE A 189 -6.20 2.86 3.40
CA ILE A 189 -6.41 4.28 3.75
C ILE A 189 -6.94 5.08 2.57
N TYR A 190 -6.51 4.73 1.37
CA TYR A 190 -6.82 5.50 0.16
C TYR A 190 -8.16 5.13 -0.46
N GLY A 191 -8.72 3.98 -0.10
CA GLY A 191 -9.99 3.50 -0.60
C GLY A 191 -10.68 2.54 0.38
N PRO A 192 -10.96 2.99 1.63
CA PRO A 192 -11.61 2.14 2.60
C PRO A 192 -12.99 1.74 2.09
N SER A 193 -13.25 0.44 2.04
CA SER A 193 -14.45 -0.11 1.40
C SER A 193 -15.23 -1.10 2.27
N MET A 194 -14.62 -1.64 3.31
CA MET A 194 -15.24 -2.64 4.18
C MET A 194 -16.55 -2.17 4.82
N PRO A 195 -16.68 -0.93 5.34
CA PRO A 195 -17.94 -0.46 5.91
C PRO A 195 -19.11 -0.53 4.92
N THR A 196 -18.85 -0.16 3.66
CA THR A 196 -19.87 -0.20 2.59
C THR A 196 -20.20 -1.64 2.22
N MET A 197 -19.19 -2.50 2.05
CA MET A 197 -19.37 -3.90 1.69
C MET A 197 -20.11 -4.71 2.76
N LEU A 198 -20.06 -4.28 4.02
CA LEU A 198 -20.77 -4.90 5.15
C LEU A 198 -22.04 -4.15 5.54
N GLY A 199 -22.47 -3.13 4.79
CA GLY A 199 -23.70 -2.38 5.03
C GLY A 199 -23.69 -1.49 6.28
N VAL A 200 -22.49 -1.16 6.82
CA VAL A 200 -22.31 -0.37 8.06
C VAL A 200 -21.56 0.95 7.82
N ASN A 201 -21.60 1.48 6.61
CA ASN A 201 -20.87 2.68 6.17
C ASN A 201 -21.22 3.97 6.95
N LYS A 202 -22.32 4.01 7.68
CA LYS A 202 -22.74 5.16 8.50
C LYS A 202 -22.47 5.00 9.99
N VAL A 203 -21.96 3.84 10.39
CA VAL A 203 -21.70 3.53 11.79
C VAL A 203 -20.29 4.00 12.14
N LYS A 204 -20.17 4.80 13.19
CA LYS A 204 -18.88 5.20 13.76
C LYS A 204 -18.56 4.31 14.96
N PRO A 205 -17.29 3.91 15.15
CA PRO A 205 -16.89 3.16 16.34
C PRO A 205 -17.03 4.04 17.59
N GLU A 206 -17.51 3.47 18.67
CA GLU A 206 -17.54 4.12 19.97
C GLU A 206 -16.16 4.08 20.61
N LEU A 207 -15.92 4.98 21.57
CA LEU A 207 -14.72 4.99 22.39
C LEU A 207 -15.10 4.65 23.82
N GLU A 208 -14.54 3.58 24.34
CA GLU A 208 -14.65 3.18 25.76
C GLU A 208 -13.25 3.10 26.37
N ASN A 209 -13.00 3.83 27.45
CA ASN A 209 -11.71 3.85 28.14
C ASN A 209 -10.53 4.12 27.18
N GLU A 210 -10.67 5.09 26.29
CA GLU A 210 -9.69 5.47 25.27
C GLU A 210 -9.39 4.37 24.23
N GLN A 211 -10.22 3.32 24.15
CA GLN A 211 -10.13 2.25 23.17
C GLN A 211 -11.33 2.29 22.22
N PHE A 212 -11.09 2.00 20.95
CA PHE A 212 -12.15 1.83 19.97
C PHE A 212 -12.92 0.53 20.26
N VAL A 213 -14.24 0.62 20.28
CA VAL A 213 -15.11 -0.55 20.27
C VAL A 213 -15.33 -0.93 18.81
N PRO A 214 -14.95 -2.15 18.39
CA PRO A 214 -15.18 -2.56 17.01
C PRO A 214 -16.67 -2.59 16.69
N ILE A 215 -17.02 -2.18 15.46
CA ILE A 215 -18.40 -2.22 14.97
C ILE A 215 -18.77 -3.68 14.74
N GLU A 216 -19.90 -4.10 15.27
CA GLU A 216 -20.45 -5.42 14.96
C GLU A 216 -21.12 -5.35 13.57
N ALA A 217 -20.66 -6.20 12.65
CA ALA A 217 -21.17 -6.30 11.28
C ALA A 217 -21.35 -7.78 10.92
N HIS A 218 -22.58 -8.24 10.95
CA HIS A 218 -22.95 -9.63 10.62
C HIS A 218 -22.17 -10.67 11.44
N GLY A 219 -21.92 -10.38 12.73
CA GLY A 219 -21.15 -11.22 13.63
C GLY A 219 -19.61 -11.10 13.49
N LEU A 220 -19.12 -10.23 12.61
CA LEU A 220 -17.71 -9.84 12.52
C LEU A 220 -17.45 -8.63 13.44
N ALA A 221 -16.31 -8.62 14.13
CA ALA A 221 -15.79 -7.42 14.80
C ALA A 221 -15.01 -6.57 13.76
N MET A 222 -15.59 -5.50 13.24
CA MET A 222 -15.03 -4.71 12.15
C MET A 222 -14.53 -3.36 12.63
N LEU A 223 -13.36 -2.96 12.14
CA LEU A 223 -12.88 -1.59 12.22
C LEU A 223 -12.25 -1.17 10.90
N SER A 224 -12.54 0.04 10.46
CA SER A 224 -11.99 0.62 9.23
C SER A 224 -11.43 2.00 9.53
N ILE A 225 -10.34 2.34 8.85
CA ILE A 225 -9.84 3.72 8.84
C ILE A 225 -10.91 4.68 8.27
N GLY A 226 -11.73 4.19 7.33
CA GLY A 226 -12.85 4.96 6.77
C GLY A 226 -13.90 5.36 7.80
N SER A 227 -14.13 4.54 8.83
CA SER A 227 -15.10 4.83 9.90
C SER A 227 -14.66 5.99 10.82
N LEU A 228 -13.38 6.39 10.76
CA LEU A 228 -12.82 7.51 11.54
C LEU A 228 -12.81 8.83 10.75
N LEU A 229 -13.13 8.80 9.47
CA LEU A 229 -13.17 10.00 8.64
C LEU A 229 -14.53 10.69 8.78
N ASP A 230 -14.51 12.03 8.78
CA ASP A 230 -15.74 12.82 8.98
C ASP A 230 -16.66 12.84 7.76
N SER A 231 -16.16 12.52 6.57
CA SER A 231 -16.96 12.35 5.36
C SER A 231 -16.25 11.46 4.33
N ASP A 232 -17.06 10.71 3.56
CA ASP A 232 -16.61 9.82 2.48
C ASP A 232 -15.84 10.57 1.37
N ASN A 233 -16.03 11.89 1.27
CA ASN A 233 -15.44 12.74 0.25
C ASN A 233 -14.21 13.53 0.74
N THR A 234 -13.74 13.32 1.97
CA THR A 234 -12.54 14.01 2.45
C THR A 234 -11.30 13.30 1.88
N PRO A 235 -10.57 13.92 0.93
CA PRO A 235 -9.33 13.31 0.44
C PRO A 235 -8.37 13.13 1.61
N VAL A 236 -8.01 11.90 1.93
CA VAL A 236 -7.03 11.61 2.97
C VAL A 236 -5.65 11.86 2.40
N ALA A 237 -5.18 13.10 2.46
CA ALA A 237 -3.82 13.47 2.09
C ALA A 237 -2.80 13.10 3.20
N TRP A 238 -2.89 11.87 3.72
CA TRP A 238 -1.95 11.43 4.73
C TRP A 238 -0.67 10.90 4.08
N ARG A 239 0.46 11.44 4.49
CA ARG A 239 1.77 10.89 4.14
C ARG A 239 2.02 9.58 4.87
N GLY A 240 2.85 8.71 4.28
CA GLY A 240 3.11 7.36 4.76
C GLY A 240 3.26 7.21 6.29
N PRO A 241 4.10 8.01 6.98
CA PRO A 241 4.28 7.89 8.43
C PRO A 241 3.01 8.18 9.24
N LYS A 242 2.19 9.18 8.85
CA LYS A 242 0.92 9.50 9.51
C LYS A 242 -0.12 8.38 9.28
N ALA A 243 -0.18 7.90 8.06
CA ALA A 243 -1.03 6.79 7.65
C ALA A 243 -0.72 5.51 8.45
N THR A 244 0.55 5.14 8.50
CA THR A 244 1.00 3.98 9.28
C THR A 244 0.76 4.17 10.78
N GLY A 245 0.97 5.38 11.31
CA GLY A 245 0.68 5.70 12.72
C GLY A 245 -0.79 5.47 13.06
N ALA A 246 -1.71 5.96 12.22
CA ALA A 246 -3.14 5.78 12.41
C ALA A 246 -3.56 4.29 12.35
N LEU A 247 -3.03 3.54 11.39
CA LEU A 247 -3.31 2.10 11.30
C LEU A 247 -2.80 1.32 12.52
N MET A 248 -1.60 1.65 13.00
CA MET A 248 -1.08 1.04 14.22
C MET A 248 -1.90 1.43 15.45
N GLN A 249 -2.44 2.64 15.48
CA GLN A 249 -3.36 3.07 16.54
C GLN A 249 -4.66 2.25 16.48
N LEU A 250 -5.27 2.09 15.30
CA LEU A 250 -6.45 1.24 15.12
C LEU A 250 -6.21 -0.20 15.55
N TYR A 251 -5.08 -0.78 15.20
CA TYR A 251 -4.75 -2.14 15.61
C TYR A 251 -4.56 -2.26 17.13
N ASN A 252 -3.77 -1.36 17.75
CA ASN A 252 -3.37 -1.46 19.16
C ASN A 252 -4.41 -0.91 20.13
N GLN A 253 -5.19 0.13 19.76
CA GLN A 253 -6.14 0.80 20.63
C GLN A 253 -7.58 0.31 20.44
N THR A 254 -7.77 -0.79 19.74
CA THR A 254 -9.08 -1.40 19.60
C THR A 254 -9.27 -2.47 20.68
N ASN A 255 -10.39 -2.41 21.37
CA ASN A 255 -10.81 -3.41 22.34
C ASN A 255 -11.35 -4.65 21.60
N TRP A 256 -10.47 -5.34 20.87
CA TRP A 256 -10.84 -6.55 20.15
C TRP A 256 -11.43 -7.59 21.10
N PRO A 257 -12.54 -8.25 20.74
CA PRO A 257 -13.00 -9.44 21.48
C PRO A 257 -12.00 -10.59 21.33
N GLN A 258 -12.25 -11.72 21.97
CA GLN A 258 -11.46 -12.92 21.73
C GLN A 258 -11.70 -13.41 20.31
N LEU A 259 -10.68 -13.33 19.45
CA LEU A 259 -10.72 -13.68 18.04
C LEU A 259 -9.85 -14.91 17.75
N ASP A 260 -10.38 -15.81 16.92
CA ASP A 260 -9.60 -16.88 16.32
C ASP A 260 -8.81 -16.33 15.13
N TYR A 261 -9.41 -15.40 14.37
CA TYR A 261 -8.79 -14.73 13.24
C TYR A 261 -9.05 -13.22 13.25
N LEU A 262 -8.01 -12.44 12.97
CA LEU A 262 -8.14 -11.05 12.50
C LEU A 262 -7.67 -11.02 11.05
N VAL A 263 -8.57 -10.67 10.14
CA VAL A 263 -8.28 -10.53 8.71
C VAL A 263 -8.04 -9.06 8.41
N ILE A 264 -6.86 -8.72 7.90
CA ILE A 264 -6.47 -7.34 7.60
C ILE A 264 -6.48 -7.12 6.08
N ASP A 265 -7.32 -6.20 5.62
CA ASP A 265 -7.32 -5.74 4.24
C ASP A 265 -6.21 -4.71 4.04
N MET A 266 -5.12 -5.11 3.38
CA MET A 266 -3.95 -4.26 3.19
C MET A 266 -4.19 -3.21 2.08
N PRO A 267 -3.55 -2.03 2.13
CA PRO A 267 -3.50 -1.14 0.96
C PRO A 267 -2.95 -1.88 -0.25
N PRO A 268 -3.32 -1.52 -1.49
CA PRO A 268 -2.75 -2.16 -2.68
C PRO A 268 -1.28 -1.77 -2.91
N GLY A 269 -0.52 -2.65 -3.57
CA GLY A 269 0.89 -2.42 -3.92
C GLY A 269 1.87 -3.07 -2.96
N THR A 270 3.11 -2.59 -2.94
CA THR A 270 4.24 -3.09 -2.12
C THR A 270 5.05 -1.93 -1.53
N GLY A 271 4.39 -0.82 -1.20
CA GLY A 271 5.03 0.39 -0.71
C GLY A 271 5.33 0.38 0.79
N ASP A 272 5.79 1.52 1.29
CA ASP A 272 6.27 1.67 2.67
C ASP A 272 5.20 1.38 3.73
N ILE A 273 3.92 1.64 3.44
CA ILE A 273 2.83 1.38 4.38
C ILE A 273 2.66 -0.13 4.59
N GLN A 274 2.59 -0.91 3.51
CA GLN A 274 2.48 -2.36 3.58
C GLN A 274 3.68 -2.98 4.29
N LEU A 275 4.89 -2.55 3.91
CA LEU A 275 6.12 -3.03 4.53
C LEU A 275 6.15 -2.72 6.03
N THR A 276 5.75 -1.50 6.42
CA THR A 276 5.74 -1.11 7.84
C THR A 276 4.69 -1.88 8.63
N LEU A 277 3.47 -2.09 8.09
CA LEU A 277 2.46 -2.92 8.73
C LEU A 277 2.95 -4.36 8.89
N ALA A 278 3.51 -4.94 7.83
CA ALA A 278 4.10 -6.28 7.83
C ALA A 278 5.25 -6.44 8.84
N GLN A 279 5.96 -5.37 9.17
CA GLN A 279 7.05 -5.38 10.16
C GLN A 279 6.60 -5.12 11.59
N ARG A 280 5.42 -4.52 11.81
CA ARG A 280 4.98 -4.08 13.14
C ARG A 280 3.81 -4.88 13.71
N ILE A 281 3.08 -5.60 12.88
CA ILE A 281 1.97 -6.47 13.30
C ILE A 281 2.46 -7.91 13.29
N PRO A 282 2.17 -8.72 14.33
CA PRO A 282 2.59 -10.13 14.40
C PRO A 282 1.73 -10.98 13.45
N VAL A 283 2.01 -10.90 12.15
CA VAL A 283 1.26 -11.56 11.08
C VAL A 283 1.54 -13.06 11.08
N THR A 284 0.48 -13.87 11.15
CA THR A 284 0.58 -15.35 11.03
C THR A 284 0.86 -15.78 9.59
N GLY A 285 0.26 -15.07 8.61
CA GLY A 285 0.49 -15.36 7.21
C GLY A 285 -0.24 -14.41 6.27
N ALA A 286 0.15 -14.43 5.00
CA ALA A 286 -0.37 -13.56 3.95
C ALA A 286 -1.11 -14.35 2.89
N VAL A 287 -2.23 -13.83 2.43
CA VAL A 287 -2.99 -14.28 1.25
C VAL A 287 -2.77 -13.25 0.13
N ILE A 288 -2.36 -13.70 -1.05
CA ILE A 288 -2.10 -12.83 -2.19
C ILE A 288 -3.26 -12.94 -3.18
N VAL A 289 -3.93 -11.83 -3.46
CA VAL A 289 -5.01 -11.76 -4.46
C VAL A 289 -4.46 -11.17 -5.75
N THR A 290 -4.68 -11.87 -6.85
CA THR A 290 -4.28 -11.43 -8.20
C THR A 290 -5.35 -11.77 -9.23
N THR A 291 -5.15 -11.35 -10.49
CA THR A 291 -5.94 -11.76 -11.64
C THR A 291 -5.02 -12.45 -12.66
N PRO A 292 -5.55 -13.21 -13.63
CA PRO A 292 -4.71 -13.93 -14.61
C PRO A 292 -3.84 -13.04 -15.51
N GLN A 293 -4.12 -11.73 -15.57
CA GLN A 293 -3.39 -10.77 -16.39
C GLN A 293 -1.91 -10.70 -16.05
N HIS A 294 -1.04 -10.76 -17.05
CA HIS A 294 0.42 -10.74 -16.86
C HIS A 294 0.95 -9.62 -15.97
N ILE A 295 0.44 -8.38 -16.14
CA ILE A 295 0.85 -7.23 -15.32
C ILE A 295 0.47 -7.44 -13.85
N ALA A 296 -0.73 -7.99 -13.57
CA ALA A 296 -1.15 -8.29 -12.20
C ALA A 296 -0.28 -9.37 -11.55
N LEU A 297 0.15 -10.34 -12.34
CA LEU A 297 1.03 -11.42 -11.89
C LEU A 297 2.42 -10.89 -11.50
N LEU A 298 3.00 -9.98 -12.30
CA LEU A 298 4.27 -9.32 -11.96
C LEU A 298 4.20 -8.54 -10.64
N ASP A 299 3.07 -7.88 -10.38
CA ASP A 299 2.89 -7.16 -9.13
C ASP A 299 2.61 -8.11 -7.96
N ALA A 300 1.90 -9.22 -8.18
CA ALA A 300 1.72 -10.26 -7.16
C ALA A 300 3.06 -10.90 -6.75
N GLN A 301 3.99 -11.12 -7.69
CA GLN A 301 5.35 -11.58 -7.40
C GLN A 301 6.08 -10.63 -6.44
N LYS A 302 5.99 -9.31 -6.67
CA LYS A 302 6.58 -8.32 -5.76
C LYS A 302 5.98 -8.39 -4.36
N GLY A 303 4.66 -8.67 -4.27
CA GLY A 303 3.96 -8.88 -2.99
C GLY A 303 4.51 -10.11 -2.24
N ILE A 304 4.64 -11.23 -2.92
CA ILE A 304 5.21 -12.47 -2.34
C ILE A 304 6.66 -12.22 -1.85
N GLU A 305 7.49 -11.57 -2.68
CA GLU A 305 8.87 -11.23 -2.32
C GLU A 305 8.96 -10.30 -1.09
N MET A 306 8.02 -9.36 -0.96
CA MET A 306 7.94 -8.50 0.23
C MET A 306 7.67 -9.31 1.50
N PHE A 307 6.72 -10.25 1.46
CA PHE A 307 6.41 -11.11 2.61
C PHE A 307 7.55 -12.07 2.93
N ASN A 308 8.21 -12.64 1.91
CA ASN A 308 9.41 -13.47 2.09
C ASN A 308 10.53 -12.69 2.79
N LYS A 309 10.79 -11.44 2.39
CA LYS A 309 11.80 -10.56 3.02
C LYS A 309 11.46 -10.19 4.46
N THR A 310 10.19 -10.16 4.82
CA THR A 310 9.73 -9.89 6.19
C THR A 310 9.53 -11.15 7.02
N ASN A 311 9.86 -12.33 6.48
CA ASN A 311 9.68 -13.64 7.11
C ASN A 311 8.22 -13.92 7.50
N ILE A 312 7.27 -13.46 6.68
CA ILE A 312 5.86 -13.77 6.81
C ILE A 312 5.52 -14.89 5.82
N PRO A 313 4.98 -16.04 6.29
CA PRO A 313 4.59 -17.12 5.40
C PRO A 313 3.49 -16.67 4.43
N VAL A 314 3.62 -16.98 3.15
CA VAL A 314 2.54 -16.81 2.18
C VAL A 314 1.67 -18.05 2.23
N LEU A 315 0.45 -17.91 2.76
CA LEU A 315 -0.53 -19.00 2.90
C LEU A 315 -1.02 -19.50 1.55
N GLY A 316 -0.95 -18.65 0.53
CA GLY A 316 -1.23 -18.99 -0.84
C GLY A 316 -1.75 -17.83 -1.67
N VAL A 317 -2.08 -18.15 -2.92
CA VAL A 317 -2.57 -17.21 -3.94
C VAL A 317 -4.05 -17.47 -4.20
N VAL A 318 -4.85 -16.42 -4.31
CA VAL A 318 -6.23 -16.44 -4.84
C VAL A 318 -6.19 -15.79 -6.23
N GLU A 319 -6.57 -16.55 -7.25
CA GLU A 319 -6.73 -15.99 -8.60
C GLU A 319 -8.17 -15.53 -8.79
N ASN A 320 -8.39 -14.24 -8.74
CA ASN A 320 -9.70 -13.64 -8.95
C ASN A 320 -9.94 -13.35 -10.43
N MET A 321 -11.22 -13.32 -10.83
CA MET A 321 -11.63 -13.07 -12.22
C MET A 321 -11.06 -14.11 -13.20
N ALA A 322 -10.94 -15.37 -12.76
CA ALA A 322 -10.32 -16.43 -13.53
C ALA A 322 -11.16 -16.84 -14.76
N LEU A 323 -12.47 -16.95 -14.58
CA LEU A 323 -13.41 -17.35 -15.62
C LEU A 323 -14.65 -16.46 -15.58
N HIS A 324 -15.21 -16.18 -16.75
CA HIS A 324 -16.50 -15.53 -16.90
C HIS A 324 -17.48 -16.46 -17.57
N THR A 325 -18.67 -16.62 -16.97
CA THR A 325 -19.78 -17.35 -17.61
C THR A 325 -20.84 -16.34 -18.03
N CYS A 326 -21.15 -16.33 -19.33
CA CYS A 326 -22.15 -15.45 -19.90
C CYS A 326 -23.55 -15.82 -19.38
N SER A 327 -24.24 -14.85 -18.76
CA SER A 327 -25.60 -15.05 -18.19
C SER A 327 -26.67 -15.32 -19.25
N ASN A 328 -26.41 -15.05 -20.54
CA ASN A 328 -27.37 -15.24 -21.61
C ASN A 328 -27.24 -16.61 -22.30
N CYS A 329 -26.01 -17.10 -22.52
CA CYS A 329 -25.78 -18.32 -23.29
C CYS A 329 -24.97 -19.39 -22.55
N ASN A 330 -24.58 -19.15 -21.30
CA ASN A 330 -23.77 -20.05 -20.46
C ASN A 330 -22.38 -20.37 -21.05
N HIS A 331 -21.95 -19.66 -22.08
CA HIS A 331 -20.59 -19.81 -22.59
C HIS A 331 -19.59 -19.33 -21.52
N THR A 332 -18.60 -20.18 -21.25
CA THR A 332 -17.55 -19.86 -20.27
C THR A 332 -16.24 -19.55 -20.98
N GLU A 333 -15.66 -18.43 -20.66
CA GLU A 333 -14.38 -17.96 -21.24
C GLU A 333 -13.46 -17.34 -20.20
N ALA A 334 -12.17 -17.38 -20.46
CA ALA A 334 -11.13 -16.76 -19.63
C ALA A 334 -10.75 -15.39 -20.20
N ILE A 335 -11.55 -14.35 -19.89
CA ILE A 335 -11.40 -13.00 -20.44
C ILE A 335 -9.98 -12.44 -20.18
N PHE A 336 -9.39 -12.75 -19.03
CA PHE A 336 -8.09 -12.23 -18.61
C PHE A 336 -6.94 -13.22 -18.77
N GLY A 337 -7.18 -14.36 -19.47
CA GLY A 337 -6.21 -15.44 -19.63
C GLY A 337 -6.37 -16.56 -18.61
N THR A 338 -5.52 -17.57 -18.70
CA THR A 338 -5.61 -18.80 -17.89
C THR A 338 -4.30 -19.14 -17.20
N GLY A 339 -4.40 -19.77 -16.01
CA GLY A 339 -3.28 -20.41 -15.33
C GLY A 339 -2.23 -19.44 -14.80
N GLY A 340 -2.57 -18.16 -14.64
CA GLY A 340 -1.64 -17.18 -14.10
C GLY A 340 -1.35 -17.40 -12.63
N GLY A 341 -2.39 -17.66 -11.83
CA GLY A 341 -2.26 -17.95 -10.40
C GLY A 341 -1.53 -19.27 -10.16
N GLU A 342 -1.77 -20.29 -10.97
CA GLU A 342 -1.03 -21.55 -10.89
C GLU A 342 0.47 -21.37 -11.14
N LYS A 343 0.83 -20.66 -12.20
CA LYS A 343 2.25 -20.37 -12.51
C LYS A 343 2.98 -19.66 -11.38
N ILE A 344 2.34 -18.69 -10.74
CA ILE A 344 2.94 -18.01 -9.57
C ILE A 344 3.03 -18.96 -8.38
N ALA A 345 1.97 -19.72 -8.13
CA ALA A 345 1.95 -20.69 -7.04
C ALA A 345 3.09 -21.71 -7.19
N GLU A 346 3.30 -22.25 -8.37
CA GLU A 346 4.41 -23.16 -8.70
C GLU A 346 5.77 -22.47 -8.57
N GLN A 347 5.94 -21.28 -9.13
CA GLN A 347 7.21 -20.54 -9.12
C GLN A 347 7.70 -20.22 -7.71
N TYR A 348 6.78 -19.90 -6.80
CA TYR A 348 7.11 -19.53 -5.43
C TYR A 348 6.89 -20.67 -4.41
N HIS A 349 6.50 -21.84 -4.89
CA HIS A 349 6.20 -23.00 -4.02
C HIS A 349 5.16 -22.68 -2.94
N VAL A 350 4.14 -21.87 -3.29
CA VAL A 350 3.01 -21.53 -2.45
C VAL A 350 1.72 -22.16 -3.00
N PRO A 351 0.73 -22.48 -2.17
CA PRO A 351 -0.52 -23.07 -2.67
C PRO A 351 -1.34 -22.10 -3.51
N LEU A 352 -2.02 -22.58 -4.53
CA LEU A 352 -3.20 -21.91 -5.10
C LEU A 352 -4.39 -22.23 -4.18
N LEU A 353 -4.90 -21.21 -3.47
CA LEU A 353 -6.01 -21.36 -2.53
C LEU A 353 -7.35 -21.56 -3.22
N GLY A 354 -7.51 -20.98 -4.40
CA GLY A 354 -8.68 -21.12 -5.24
C GLY A 354 -8.75 -20.07 -6.34
N GLN A 355 -9.72 -20.28 -7.23
CA GLN A 355 -10.03 -19.40 -8.35
C GLN A 355 -11.45 -18.87 -8.18
N LEU A 356 -11.63 -17.55 -8.35
CA LEU A 356 -12.92 -16.88 -8.24
C LEU A 356 -13.38 -16.44 -9.62
N PRO A 357 -14.68 -16.55 -9.93
CA PRO A 357 -15.20 -16.12 -11.21
C PRO A 357 -15.31 -14.60 -11.32
N LEU A 358 -15.27 -14.09 -12.55
CA LEU A 358 -15.70 -12.73 -12.89
C LEU A 358 -17.22 -12.74 -13.07
N ALA A 359 -17.96 -12.33 -12.05
CA ALA A 359 -19.40 -12.36 -12.06
C ALA A 359 -20.00 -11.04 -11.56
N SER A 360 -21.03 -10.55 -12.26
CA SER A 360 -21.77 -9.35 -11.85
C SER A 360 -22.52 -9.54 -10.52
N GLY A 361 -22.91 -10.78 -10.19
CA GLY A 361 -23.56 -11.14 -8.93
C GLY A 361 -22.69 -10.82 -7.72
N ILE A 362 -21.40 -11.19 -7.74
CA ILE A 362 -20.46 -10.90 -6.66
C ILE A 362 -20.40 -9.37 -6.38
N ARG A 363 -20.27 -8.57 -7.45
CA ARG A 363 -20.27 -7.10 -7.33
C ARG A 363 -21.60 -6.61 -6.77
N ALA A 364 -22.72 -7.07 -7.32
CA ALA A 364 -24.06 -6.61 -6.92
C ALA A 364 -24.35 -6.91 -5.44
N GLN A 365 -23.85 -8.01 -4.90
CA GLN A 365 -24.02 -8.34 -3.48
C GLN A 365 -23.20 -7.44 -2.57
N VAL A 366 -21.92 -7.20 -2.86
CA VAL A 366 -21.11 -6.29 -2.04
C VAL A 366 -21.59 -4.84 -2.12
N ASP A 367 -22.13 -4.40 -3.27
CA ASP A 367 -22.75 -3.07 -3.43
C ASP A 367 -24.01 -2.89 -2.57
N LYS A 368 -24.71 -3.98 -2.21
CA LYS A 368 -25.86 -4.00 -1.30
C LYS A 368 -25.45 -4.08 0.18
N GLY A 369 -24.19 -4.35 0.49
CA GLY A 369 -23.73 -4.63 1.84
C GLY A 369 -23.99 -6.07 2.29
N GLU A 370 -24.24 -6.99 1.36
CA GLU A 370 -24.53 -8.41 1.58
C GLU A 370 -23.57 -9.29 0.76
N PRO A 371 -22.27 -9.39 1.12
CA PRO A 371 -21.31 -10.20 0.37
C PRO A 371 -21.78 -11.64 0.13
N SER A 372 -21.30 -12.29 -0.94
CA SER A 372 -21.75 -13.59 -1.40
C SER A 372 -21.87 -14.66 -0.32
N VAL A 373 -20.93 -14.72 0.62
CA VAL A 373 -20.96 -15.68 1.74
C VAL A 373 -22.12 -15.41 2.71
N LEU A 374 -22.44 -14.13 2.94
CA LEU A 374 -23.57 -13.73 3.78
C LEU A 374 -24.89 -14.02 3.07
N ALA A 375 -24.97 -13.64 1.78
CA ALA A 375 -26.16 -13.88 0.95
C ALA A 375 -26.41 -15.39 0.66
N ASP A 376 -25.42 -16.23 0.95
CA ASP A 376 -25.44 -17.67 0.66
C ASP A 376 -25.74 -17.99 -0.81
N ASP A 377 -25.19 -17.16 -1.71
CA ASP A 377 -25.40 -17.26 -3.15
C ASP A 377 -24.53 -18.35 -3.80
N GLU A 378 -24.64 -18.51 -5.13
CA GLU A 378 -23.91 -19.51 -5.92
C GLU A 378 -22.37 -19.35 -5.85
N PHE A 379 -21.86 -18.18 -5.40
CA PHE A 379 -20.43 -17.90 -5.27
C PHE A 379 -19.88 -18.20 -3.87
N ALA A 380 -20.74 -18.31 -2.85
CA ALA A 380 -20.33 -18.62 -1.48
C ALA A 380 -19.44 -19.88 -1.36
N PRO A 381 -19.69 -20.98 -2.08
CA PRO A 381 -18.85 -22.17 -2.01
C PRO A 381 -17.38 -21.94 -2.38
N TYR A 382 -17.08 -21.05 -3.32
CA TYR A 382 -15.71 -20.71 -3.71
C TYR A 382 -14.94 -20.12 -2.51
N TYR A 383 -15.51 -19.16 -1.82
CA TYR A 383 -14.90 -18.52 -0.65
C TYR A 383 -14.77 -19.46 0.53
N LEU A 384 -15.77 -20.33 0.76
CA LEU A 384 -15.71 -21.38 1.78
C LEU A 384 -14.56 -22.37 1.52
N SER A 385 -14.33 -22.74 0.27
CA SER A 385 -13.20 -23.59 -0.13
C SER A 385 -11.87 -22.87 0.15
N ILE A 386 -11.74 -21.60 -0.22
CA ILE A 386 -10.55 -20.79 0.04
C ILE A 386 -10.29 -20.69 1.54
N ALA A 387 -11.31 -20.41 2.36
CA ALA A 387 -11.17 -20.31 3.81
C ALA A 387 -10.68 -21.64 4.43
N LYS A 388 -11.22 -22.78 4.02
CA LYS A 388 -10.74 -24.11 4.45
C LYS A 388 -9.27 -24.34 4.08
N ASN A 389 -8.87 -23.93 2.89
CA ASN A 389 -7.47 -24.04 2.45
C ASN A 389 -6.55 -23.13 3.26
N ILE A 390 -7.01 -21.93 3.64
CA ILE A 390 -6.28 -21.02 4.54
C ILE A 390 -6.08 -21.67 5.92
N GLU A 391 -7.14 -22.21 6.54
CA GLU A 391 -7.04 -22.90 7.83
C GLU A 391 -6.07 -24.08 7.79
N ALA A 392 -6.17 -24.92 6.74
CA ALA A 392 -5.28 -26.05 6.56
C ALA A 392 -3.81 -25.62 6.43
N ASN A 393 -3.53 -24.49 5.75
CA ASN A 393 -2.17 -24.00 5.57
C ASN A 393 -1.63 -23.30 6.82
N ILE A 394 -2.44 -22.56 7.56
CA ILE A 394 -2.04 -22.01 8.87
C ILE A 394 -1.58 -23.12 9.81
N ASN A 395 -2.31 -24.22 9.87
CA ASN A 395 -1.95 -25.35 10.72
C ASN A 395 -0.62 -26.03 10.32
N LYS A 396 -0.18 -25.89 9.06
CA LYS A 396 1.15 -26.39 8.60
C LYS A 396 2.29 -25.46 9.01
N PHE A 397 2.05 -24.14 9.04
CA PHE A 397 3.07 -23.13 9.31
C PHE A 397 3.09 -22.66 10.77
N ALA A 398 1.97 -22.80 11.50
CA ALA A 398 1.91 -22.45 12.90
C ALA A 398 2.79 -23.39 13.71
N LYS A 399 3.84 -22.87 14.34
CA LYS A 399 4.46 -23.56 15.48
C LYS A 399 3.34 -23.81 16.51
N PRO A 400 3.28 -24.98 17.17
CA PRO A 400 2.28 -25.21 18.19
C PRO A 400 2.39 -24.07 19.22
N VAL A 401 1.41 -23.22 19.24
CA VAL A 401 1.26 -22.20 20.30
C VAL A 401 0.92 -22.99 21.53
N ASP A 402 1.83 -23.01 22.50
CA ASP A 402 1.62 -23.58 23.82
C ASP A 402 0.44 -22.80 24.45
N ASP A 403 -0.76 -23.36 24.33
CA ASP A 403 -2.00 -22.69 24.71
C ASP A 403 -2.12 -22.66 26.24
N LYS A 404 -1.29 -21.83 26.86
CA LYS A 404 -1.34 -21.53 28.30
C LYS A 404 -2.42 -20.52 28.66
N ARG A 405 -3.47 -20.41 27.85
CA ARG A 405 -4.63 -19.61 28.22
C ARG A 405 -5.38 -20.38 29.30
N ILE A 406 -5.09 -20.02 30.55
CA ILE A 406 -5.87 -20.42 31.71
C ILE A 406 -7.25 -19.77 31.58
N PHE A 407 -8.29 -20.58 31.57
CA PHE A 407 -9.69 -20.18 31.57
C PHE A 407 -10.01 -19.30 32.79
#